data_039bd3666eb99c537f8b10dcc2d86136
#
_entry.id   039bd3666eb99c537f8b10dcc2d86136
#
_cell.length_a   1.000
_cell.length_b   1.000
_cell.length_c   1.000
_cell.angle_alpha   90.00
_cell.angle_beta   90.00
_cell.angle_gamma   90.00
#
_symmetry.space_group_name_H-M   'P 1'
#
loop_
_entity.id
_entity.type
_entity.pdbx_description
1 polymer ?
#
loop_
_entity_poly.entity_id
_entity_poly.type
_entity_poly.pdbx_seq_one_letter_code
_entity_poly.pdbx_strand_id
1 'polypeptide(L)'
;QTLWTKTLEDDEKINIKIKLSLSEGTVKIVHVGGDGHVTTIIECTPDECVEEYVMKTVSLKKGINRIKIIGYGCKNIDLELSSSDW
;
A
#
# COMPACT_ATOMS: atom_id res chain seq x y z
N GLN A 1 1.14 -10.26 -3.11
CA GLN A 1 0.24 -10.64 -2.01
C GLN A 1 -0.76 -9.53 -1.70
N THR A 2 -2.01 -9.90 -1.61
CA THR A 2 -3.07 -8.94 -1.26
C THR A 2 -3.11 -8.74 0.26
N LEU A 3 -3.05 -7.46 0.67
CA LEU A 3 -3.10 -7.08 2.09
C LEU A 3 -4.51 -6.72 2.54
N TRP A 4 -5.32 -6.19 1.61
CA TRP A 4 -6.63 -5.64 1.94
C TRP A 4 -7.50 -5.59 0.68
N THR A 5 -8.78 -5.85 0.83
CA THR A 5 -9.78 -5.81 -0.25
C THR A 5 -11.06 -5.15 0.26
N LYS A 6 -11.63 -4.27 -0.55
CA LYS A 6 -12.92 -3.65 -0.26
C LYS A 6 -13.71 -3.40 -1.53
N THR A 7 -14.99 -3.74 -1.51
CA THR A 7 -15.91 -3.44 -2.62
C THR A 7 -16.70 -2.18 -2.28
N LEU A 8 -16.69 -1.22 -3.20
CA LEU A 8 -17.35 0.07 -3.04
C LEU A 8 -18.44 0.29 -4.07
N GLU A 9 -19.52 0.97 -3.66
CA GLU A 9 -20.59 1.38 -4.56
C GLU A 9 -20.28 2.70 -5.26
N ASP A 10 -19.43 3.52 -4.65
CA ASP A 10 -19.00 4.83 -5.15
C ASP A 10 -17.52 5.04 -4.91
N ASP A 11 -16.92 6.01 -5.64
CA ASP A 11 -15.55 6.42 -5.41
C ASP A 11 -15.40 7.03 -4.01
N GLU A 12 -14.27 6.76 -3.37
CA GLU A 12 -14.02 7.19 -2.00
C GLU A 12 -12.53 7.44 -1.80
N LYS A 13 -12.18 8.43 -0.99
CA LYS A 13 -10.78 8.66 -0.59
C LYS A 13 -10.60 8.22 0.85
N ILE A 14 -9.51 7.50 1.11
CA ILE A 14 -9.14 7.09 2.45
C ILE A 14 -7.72 7.54 2.76
N ASN A 15 -7.44 7.76 4.03
CA ASN A 15 -6.09 8.04 4.51
C ASN A 15 -5.57 6.78 5.18
N ILE A 16 -4.38 6.35 4.80
CA ILE A 16 -3.72 5.19 5.38
C ILE A 16 -2.42 5.60 6.05
N LYS A 17 -2.05 4.87 7.06
CA LYS A 17 -0.83 5.07 7.83
C LYS A 17 0.08 3.87 7.57
N ILE A 18 1.29 4.13 7.08
CA ILE A 18 2.23 3.08 6.65
C ILE A 18 3.57 3.27 7.34
N LYS A 19 4.12 2.18 7.84
CA LYS A 19 5.51 2.09 8.25
C LYS A 19 6.10 0.87 7.57
N LEU A 20 7.12 1.07 6.74
CA LEU A 20 7.67 0.04 5.88
C LEU A 20 9.19 0.08 5.91
N SER A 21 9.82 -1.06 6.16
CA SER A 21 11.26 -1.22 6.10
C SER A 21 11.64 -2.61 5.60
N LEU A 22 12.88 -2.73 5.12
CA LEU A 22 13.44 -4.01 4.71
C LEU A 22 14.96 -3.93 4.80
N SER A 23 15.64 -5.09 4.86
CA SER A 23 17.11 -5.14 4.92
C SER A 23 17.76 -5.34 3.56
N GLU A 24 17.06 -5.95 2.59
CA GLU A 24 17.53 -6.17 1.23
C GLU A 24 16.37 -6.08 0.24
N GLY A 25 16.69 -5.70 -1.01
CA GLY A 25 15.76 -5.70 -2.12
C GLY A 25 14.98 -4.42 -2.29
N THR A 26 13.89 -4.52 -3.03
CA THR A 26 12.95 -3.41 -3.26
C THR A 26 11.54 -3.89 -2.94
N VAL A 27 10.77 -3.07 -2.25
CA VAL A 27 9.38 -3.38 -1.92
C VAL A 27 8.49 -2.20 -2.26
N LYS A 28 7.28 -2.49 -2.74
CA LYS A 28 6.28 -1.45 -2.97
C LYS A 28 4.90 -1.90 -2.53
N ILE A 29 4.11 -0.93 -2.11
CA ILE A 29 2.70 -1.11 -1.80
C ILE A 29 1.92 -0.43 -2.93
N VAL A 30 1.00 -1.16 -3.54
CA VAL A 30 0.21 -0.66 -4.66
C VAL A 30 -1.29 -0.77 -4.37
N HIS A 31 -2.05 0.12 -4.99
CA HIS A 31 -3.51 0.07 -5.00
C HIS A 31 -3.97 -0.35 -6.38
N VAL A 32 -4.83 -1.37 -6.45
CA VAL A 32 -5.52 -1.78 -7.66
C VAL A 32 -6.98 -1.38 -7.51
N GLY A 33 -7.41 -0.40 -8.29
CA GLY A 33 -8.77 0.13 -8.22
C GLY A 33 -9.80 -0.76 -8.87
N GLY A 34 -11.07 -0.46 -8.62
CA GLY A 34 -12.19 -1.17 -9.24
C GLY A 34 -12.24 -1.04 -10.76
N ASP A 35 -11.56 -0.04 -11.31
CA ASP A 35 -11.39 0.18 -12.75
C ASP A 35 -10.17 -0.54 -13.33
N GLY A 36 -9.43 -1.29 -12.52
CA GLY A 36 -8.22 -2.00 -12.91
C GLY A 36 -6.96 -1.13 -12.92
N HIS A 37 -7.05 0.15 -12.58
CA HIS A 37 -5.89 1.04 -12.55
C HIS A 37 -5.01 0.73 -11.35
N VAL A 38 -3.69 0.63 -11.59
CA VAL A 38 -2.69 0.35 -10.55
C VAL A 38 -1.91 1.61 -10.22
N THR A 39 -1.89 1.97 -8.95
CA THR A 39 -1.16 3.14 -8.44
C THR A 39 -0.19 2.70 -7.35
N THR A 40 1.07 3.12 -7.45
CA THR A 40 2.05 2.87 -6.40
C THR A 40 1.82 3.86 -5.26
N ILE A 41 1.57 3.33 -4.07
CA ILE A 41 1.37 4.14 -2.86
C ILE A 41 2.70 4.54 -2.26
N ILE A 42 3.59 3.57 -2.10
CA ILE A 42 4.94 3.76 -1.57
C ILE A 42 5.88 2.70 -2.14
N GLU A 43 7.11 3.09 -2.41
CA GLU A 43 8.17 2.17 -2.86
C GLU A 43 9.46 2.54 -2.15
N CYS A 44 10.19 1.55 -1.70
CA CYS A 44 11.47 1.81 -1.05
C CYS A 44 12.49 0.68 -1.18
N THR A 45 13.75 1.08 -1.09
CA THR A 45 14.90 0.21 -0.88
C THR A 45 15.37 0.39 0.56
N PRO A 46 16.32 -0.42 1.07
CA PRO A 46 16.82 -0.26 2.44
C PRO A 46 17.32 1.15 2.77
N ASP A 47 17.91 1.83 1.78
CA ASP A 47 18.45 3.17 1.96
C ASP A 47 17.38 4.27 1.94
N GLU A 48 16.24 3.99 1.33
CA GLU A 48 15.16 4.97 1.15
C GLU A 48 14.03 4.83 2.19
N CYS A 49 13.90 3.64 2.78
CA CYS A 49 12.89 3.40 3.79
C CYS A 49 13.22 4.16 5.06
N VAL A 50 12.22 4.84 5.62
CA VAL A 50 12.34 5.53 6.90
C VAL A 50 11.60 4.73 7.98
N GLU A 51 12.15 4.69 9.19
CA GLU A 51 11.51 4.00 10.32
C GLU A 51 10.47 4.89 10.99
N GLU A 52 9.68 5.57 10.18
CA GLU A 52 8.63 6.47 10.65
C GLU A 52 7.33 6.16 9.93
N TYR A 53 6.21 6.49 10.57
CA TYR A 53 4.91 6.38 9.93
C TYR A 53 4.72 7.46 8.88
N VAL A 54 4.22 7.06 7.73
CA VAL A 54 3.91 7.96 6.61
C VAL A 54 2.41 7.89 6.37
N MET A 55 1.78 9.05 6.21
CA MET A 55 0.36 9.13 5.86
C MET A 55 0.22 9.28 4.35
N LYS A 56 -0.63 8.46 3.75
CA LYS A 56 -0.94 8.50 2.32
C LYS A 56 -2.44 8.54 2.11
N THR A 57 -2.88 9.32 1.13
CA THR A 57 -4.26 9.36 0.70
C THR A 57 -4.41 8.46 -0.53
N VAL A 58 -5.35 7.54 -0.48
CA VAL A 58 -5.62 6.61 -1.58
C VAL A 58 -7.01 6.90 -2.14
N SER A 59 -7.09 7.09 -3.47
CA SER A 59 -8.36 7.30 -4.16
C SER A 59 -8.91 5.94 -4.57
N LEU A 60 -9.86 5.43 -3.79
CA LEU A 60 -10.53 4.17 -4.09
C LEU A 60 -11.59 4.42 -5.16
N LYS A 61 -11.80 3.45 -6.03
CA LYS A 61 -12.75 3.52 -7.12
C LYS A 61 -13.94 2.59 -6.87
N LYS A 62 -15.06 2.90 -7.50
CA LYS A 62 -16.22 2.01 -7.51
C LYS A 62 -15.79 0.61 -7.96
N GLY A 63 -16.30 -0.42 -7.31
CA GLY A 63 -15.95 -1.81 -7.57
C GLY A 63 -14.99 -2.37 -6.54
N ILE A 64 -14.26 -3.40 -6.92
CA ILE A 64 -13.35 -4.10 -6.02
C ILE A 64 -12.00 -3.41 -6.00
N ASN A 65 -11.58 -2.94 -4.82
CA ASN A 65 -10.27 -2.32 -4.61
C ASN A 65 -9.39 -3.25 -3.79
N ARG A 66 -8.10 -3.31 -4.14
CA ARG A 66 -7.12 -4.12 -3.43
C ARG A 66 -5.89 -3.30 -3.13
N ILE A 67 -5.31 -3.54 -1.97
CA ILE A 67 -3.98 -3.04 -1.62
C ILE A 67 -3.06 -4.25 -1.56
N LYS A 68 -1.96 -4.19 -2.31
CA LYS A 68 -1.03 -5.32 -2.45
C LYS A 68 0.38 -4.90 -2.11
N ILE A 69 1.17 -5.88 -1.64
CA ILE A 69 2.60 -5.74 -1.46
C ILE A 69 3.33 -6.53 -2.54
N ILE A 70 4.32 -5.91 -3.16
CA ILE A 70 5.15 -6.53 -4.21
C ILE A 70 6.62 -6.33 -3.82
N GLY A 71 7.36 -7.43 -3.71
CA GLY A 71 8.76 -7.39 -3.35
C GLY A 71 9.64 -8.07 -4.37
N TYR A 72 10.87 -7.59 -4.51
CA TYR A 72 11.90 -8.17 -5.38
C TYR A 72 13.18 -8.37 -4.58
N GLY A 73 13.57 -9.65 -4.39
CA GLY A 73 14.77 -10.00 -3.64
C GLY A 73 14.77 -9.50 -2.19
N CYS A 74 13.59 -9.41 -1.59
CA CYS A 74 13.43 -8.80 -0.28
C CYS A 74 13.80 -9.72 0.86
N LYS A 75 14.41 -9.13 1.91
CA LYS A 75 14.63 -9.80 3.19
C LYS A 75 14.21 -8.90 4.32
N ASN A 76 13.64 -9.50 5.36
CA ASN A 76 13.27 -8.84 6.61
C ASN A 76 12.33 -7.64 6.37
N ILE A 77 11.27 -7.86 5.61
CA ILE A 77 10.23 -6.84 5.41
C ILE A 77 9.48 -6.66 6.71
N ASP A 78 9.38 -5.41 7.17
CA ASP A 78 8.58 -5.03 8.31
C ASP A 78 7.54 -4.01 7.83
N LEU A 79 6.27 -4.35 7.96
CA LEU A 79 5.16 -3.54 7.48
C LEU A 79 4.11 -3.36 8.57
N GLU A 80 3.74 -2.10 8.81
CA GLU A 80 2.56 -1.75 9.58
C GLU A 80 1.66 -0.91 8.68
N LEU A 81 0.41 -1.32 8.54
CA LEU A 81 -0.56 -0.68 7.66
C LEU A 81 -1.88 -0.57 8.41
N SER A 82 -2.40 0.64 8.53
CA SER A 82 -3.67 0.88 9.21
C SER A 82 -4.39 2.08 8.61
N SER A 83 -5.69 2.15 8.88
CA SER A 83 -6.51 3.30 8.51
C SER A 83 -7.69 3.42 9.46
N SER A 84 -8.05 4.64 9.83
CA SER A 84 -9.28 4.90 10.56
C SER A 84 -10.51 4.88 9.63
N ASP A 85 -10.27 4.79 8.31
CA ASP A 85 -11.34 4.84 7.31
C ASP A 85 -11.82 3.46 6.85
N TRP A 86 -11.17 2.37 7.29
CA TRP A 86 -11.58 1.02 6.89
C TRP A 86 -12.11 0.12 8.00
#